data_02d16fb9a9ecefa89a26ccd156449fc1
#
_entry.id   02d16fb9a9ecefa89a26ccd156449fc1
#
_cell.length_a   1.000
_cell.length_b   1.000
_cell.length_c   1.000
_cell.angle_alpha   90.00
_cell.angle_beta   90.00
_cell.angle_gamma   90.00
#
_symmetry.space_group_name_H-M   'P 1'
#
loop_
_entity.id
_entity.type
_entity.pdbx_description
1 polymer ?
#
loop_
_entity_poly.entity_id
_entity_poly.type
_entity_poly.pdbx_seq_one_letter_code
_entity_poly.pdbx_strand_id
1 'polypeptide(L)'
;MIELYYDAYSIAYFIVSQEMGTKRTMEFIHTIYNAEKEFLHPYYHGNKKKFFLDVLYWSDYLVDKEKLDAEFPAIEKDFQFAGRKLDKESVMSDYPEFDLFFMILRLRIKYTGNQSYVRMKLRTLLKNYGYKRRSKALMEHIMYCMMFYHIQPYLRNSEECDIRIINLDDMITFRVI
;
A
#
# COMPACT_ATOMS: atom_id res chain seq x y z
N MET A 1 -2.87 16.72 6.03
CA MET A 1 -3.80 15.66 5.55
C MET A 1 -2.93 14.55 4.98
N ILE A 2 -3.08 13.33 5.49
CA ILE A 2 -2.28 12.19 5.03
C ILE A 2 -2.81 11.78 3.66
N GLU A 3 -1.97 11.77 2.63
CA GLU A 3 -2.37 11.35 1.30
C GLU A 3 -2.12 9.84 1.15
N LEU A 4 -3.19 9.05 1.19
CA LEU A 4 -3.14 7.60 0.98
C LEU A 4 -3.38 7.18 -0.47
N TYR A 5 -3.40 8.12 -1.41
CA TYR A 5 -3.68 7.84 -2.81
C TYR A 5 -2.61 6.95 -3.47
N TYR A 6 -3.05 6.10 -4.39
CA TYR A 6 -2.15 5.36 -5.27
C TYR A 6 -1.38 6.33 -6.17
N ASP A 7 -0.08 6.33 -6.07
CA ASP A 7 0.82 6.97 -7.02
C ASP A 7 1.47 5.94 -7.96
N ALA A 8 2.19 6.41 -8.94
CA ALA A 8 2.82 5.52 -9.93
C ALA A 8 3.86 4.60 -9.29
N TYR A 9 4.60 5.10 -8.29
CA TYR A 9 5.60 4.31 -7.57
C TYR A 9 4.98 3.16 -6.79
N SER A 10 3.94 3.41 -6.01
CA SER A 10 3.29 2.40 -5.20
C SER A 10 2.64 1.29 -6.05
N ILE A 11 2.07 1.66 -7.21
CA ILE A 11 1.53 0.69 -8.18
C ILE A 11 2.66 -0.12 -8.82
N ALA A 12 3.77 0.52 -9.20
CA ALA A 12 4.95 -0.17 -9.74
C ALA A 12 5.55 -1.14 -8.71
N TYR A 13 5.68 -0.72 -7.45
CA TYR A 13 6.13 -1.59 -6.36
C TYR A 13 5.25 -2.84 -6.23
N PHE A 14 3.93 -2.67 -6.30
CA PHE A 14 3.00 -3.79 -6.27
C PHE A 14 3.21 -4.74 -7.46
N ILE A 15 3.32 -4.21 -8.69
CA ILE A 15 3.56 -4.99 -9.92
C ILE A 15 4.82 -5.83 -9.79
N VAL A 16 5.91 -5.23 -9.38
CA VAL A 16 7.22 -5.90 -9.23
C VAL A 16 7.18 -6.94 -8.12
N SER A 17 6.56 -6.63 -6.98
CA SER A 17 6.41 -7.55 -5.85
C SER A 17 5.56 -8.79 -6.17
N GLN A 18 4.71 -8.71 -7.20
CA GLN A 18 3.88 -9.82 -7.69
C GLN A 18 4.48 -10.51 -8.93
N GLU A 19 5.68 -10.13 -9.36
CA GLU A 19 6.37 -10.69 -10.53
C GLU A 19 5.48 -10.72 -11.78
N MET A 20 4.72 -9.65 -12.01
CA MET A 20 3.79 -9.58 -13.14
C MET A 20 4.54 -9.50 -14.45
N GLY A 21 4.25 -10.45 -15.37
CA GLY A 21 4.74 -10.35 -16.76
C GLY A 21 4.11 -9.17 -17.52
N THR A 22 4.74 -8.76 -18.62
CA THR A 22 4.39 -7.55 -19.38
C THR A 22 2.90 -7.42 -19.70
N LYS A 23 2.27 -8.49 -20.23
CA LYS A 23 0.84 -8.46 -20.58
C LYS A 23 -0.02 -8.17 -19.33
N ARG A 24 0.22 -8.90 -18.25
CA ARG A 24 -0.53 -8.74 -17.00
C ARG A 24 -0.30 -7.37 -16.38
N THR A 25 0.91 -6.85 -16.46
CA THR A 25 1.24 -5.48 -16.02
C THR A 25 0.38 -4.44 -16.75
N MET A 26 0.30 -4.51 -18.08
CA MET A 26 -0.49 -3.58 -18.87
C MET A 26 -1.99 -3.66 -18.55
N GLU A 27 -2.53 -4.88 -18.43
CA GLU A 27 -3.92 -5.11 -18.04
C GLU A 27 -4.20 -4.58 -16.63
N PHE A 28 -3.28 -4.81 -15.69
CA PHE A 28 -3.41 -4.34 -14.32
C PHE A 28 -3.41 -2.82 -14.22
N ILE A 29 -2.45 -2.13 -14.86
CA ILE A 29 -2.39 -0.65 -14.87
C ILE A 29 -3.70 -0.08 -15.45
N HIS A 30 -4.20 -0.69 -16.53
CA HIS A 30 -5.47 -0.29 -17.13
C HIS A 30 -6.65 -0.45 -16.17
N THR A 31 -6.69 -1.56 -15.46
CA THR A 31 -7.72 -1.86 -14.47
C THR A 31 -7.69 -0.87 -13.31
N ILE A 32 -6.52 -0.62 -12.74
CA ILE A 32 -6.35 0.35 -11.65
C ILE A 32 -6.81 1.74 -12.07
N TYR A 33 -6.38 2.21 -13.24
CA TYR A 33 -6.77 3.53 -13.72
C TYR A 33 -8.29 3.72 -13.87
N ASN A 34 -9.00 2.68 -14.30
CA ASN A 34 -10.42 2.77 -14.56
C ASN A 34 -11.29 2.41 -13.33
N ALA A 35 -10.90 1.39 -12.56
CA ALA A 35 -11.72 0.83 -11.49
C ALA A 35 -11.41 1.39 -10.10
N GLU A 36 -10.20 1.91 -9.87
CA GLU A 36 -9.74 2.42 -8.59
C GLU A 36 -9.55 3.95 -8.60
N LYS A 37 -10.34 4.65 -9.40
CA LYS A 37 -10.18 6.10 -9.63
C LYS A 37 -10.25 6.92 -8.33
N GLU A 38 -11.05 6.52 -7.38
CA GLU A 38 -11.20 7.19 -6.08
C GLU A 38 -9.94 7.11 -5.21
N PHE A 39 -9.13 6.06 -5.42
CA PHE A 39 -7.85 5.83 -4.72
C PHE A 39 -6.65 6.34 -5.52
N LEU A 40 -6.86 6.71 -6.78
CA LEU A 40 -5.77 7.21 -7.63
C LEU A 40 -5.46 8.66 -7.29
N HIS A 41 -4.17 8.98 -7.16
CA HIS A 41 -3.73 10.34 -6.88
C HIS A 41 -4.32 11.34 -7.88
N PRO A 42 -4.91 12.45 -7.44
CA PRO A 42 -5.61 13.42 -8.29
C PRO A 42 -4.78 13.92 -9.48
N TYR A 43 -3.46 13.98 -9.34
CA TYR A 43 -2.52 14.35 -10.40
C TYR A 43 -2.67 13.52 -11.68
N TYR A 44 -3.12 12.28 -11.57
CA TYR A 44 -3.33 11.38 -12.70
C TYR A 44 -4.75 11.39 -13.26
N HIS A 45 -5.67 12.10 -12.62
CA HIS A 45 -7.04 12.20 -13.12
C HIS A 45 -7.06 12.87 -14.49
N GLY A 46 -7.65 12.19 -15.49
CA GLY A 46 -7.71 12.68 -16.88
C GLY A 46 -6.39 12.51 -17.65
N ASN A 47 -5.30 12.02 -17.03
CA ASN A 47 -4.01 11.85 -17.69
C ASN A 47 -3.51 10.39 -17.66
N LYS A 48 -4.28 9.53 -18.31
CA LYS A 48 -4.01 8.08 -18.38
C LYS A 48 -2.61 7.76 -18.93
N LYS A 49 -2.22 8.46 -20.01
CA LYS A 49 -0.92 8.24 -20.66
C LYS A 49 0.24 8.50 -19.68
N LYS A 50 0.15 9.58 -18.92
CA LYS A 50 1.19 9.92 -17.94
C LYS A 50 1.26 8.87 -16.83
N PHE A 51 0.10 8.45 -16.29
CA PHE A 51 0.06 7.40 -15.28
C PHE A 51 0.75 6.11 -15.76
N PHE A 52 0.43 5.65 -16.97
CA PHE A 52 1.05 4.47 -17.57
C PHE A 52 2.57 4.62 -17.69
N LEU A 53 3.04 5.74 -18.25
CA LEU A 53 4.47 5.97 -18.44
C LEU A 53 5.21 6.04 -17.11
N ASP A 54 4.65 6.71 -16.11
CA ASP A 54 5.27 6.84 -14.80
C ASP A 54 5.32 5.47 -14.08
N VAL A 55 4.25 4.65 -14.17
CA VAL A 55 4.25 3.29 -13.60
C VAL A 55 5.29 2.39 -14.28
N LEU A 56 5.39 2.43 -15.61
CA LEU A 56 6.38 1.63 -16.33
C LEU A 56 7.81 2.07 -15.97
N TYR A 57 8.06 3.38 -15.90
CA TYR A 57 9.36 3.92 -15.49
C TYR A 57 9.76 3.42 -14.10
N TRP A 58 8.86 3.49 -13.13
CA TRP A 58 9.14 3.00 -11.77
C TRP A 58 9.25 1.47 -11.70
N SER A 59 8.51 0.74 -12.54
CA SER A 59 8.63 -0.72 -12.59
C SER A 59 10.00 -1.15 -13.08
N ASP A 60 10.51 -0.52 -14.14
CA ASP A 60 11.86 -0.81 -14.65
C ASP A 60 12.93 -0.46 -13.62
N TYR A 61 12.78 0.67 -12.93
CA TYR A 61 13.68 1.09 -11.88
C TYR A 61 13.70 0.10 -10.70
N LEU A 62 12.55 -0.40 -10.24
CA LEU A 62 12.44 -1.31 -9.10
C LEU A 62 12.97 -2.72 -9.39
N VAL A 63 12.98 -3.18 -10.64
CA VAL A 63 13.58 -4.46 -11.01
C VAL A 63 15.08 -4.47 -10.73
N ASP A 64 15.75 -3.35 -10.93
CA ASP A 64 17.19 -3.20 -10.67
C ASP A 64 17.51 -2.67 -9.26
N LYS A 65 16.52 -2.68 -8.35
CA LYS A 65 16.64 -2.07 -7.03
C LYS A 65 17.86 -2.55 -6.24
N GLU A 66 18.13 -3.85 -6.21
CA GLU A 66 19.27 -4.40 -5.46
C GLU A 66 20.61 -3.82 -5.94
N LYS A 67 20.74 -3.68 -7.25
CA LYS A 67 21.93 -3.07 -7.87
C LYS A 67 22.02 -1.59 -7.53
N LEU A 68 20.89 -0.88 -7.60
CA LEU A 68 20.80 0.54 -7.30
C LEU A 68 21.02 0.84 -5.82
N ASP A 69 20.46 0.04 -4.92
CA ASP A 69 20.68 0.18 -3.47
C ASP A 69 22.16 -0.06 -3.10
N ALA A 70 22.83 -0.98 -3.80
CA ALA A 70 24.27 -1.22 -3.61
C ALA A 70 25.13 -0.05 -4.12
N GLU A 71 24.74 0.55 -5.25
CA GLU A 71 25.46 1.66 -5.89
C GLU A 71 25.10 3.02 -5.26
N PHE A 72 23.87 3.18 -4.80
CA PHE A 72 23.31 4.43 -4.25
C PHE A 72 22.45 4.20 -3.00
N PRO A 73 23.04 3.85 -1.85
CA PRO A 73 22.29 3.50 -0.63
C PRO A 73 21.40 4.63 -0.08
N ALA A 74 21.59 5.87 -0.53
CA ALA A 74 20.73 7.00 -0.17
C ALA A 74 19.39 7.01 -0.94
N ILE A 75 19.29 6.30 -2.06
CA ILE A 75 18.11 6.32 -2.92
C ILE A 75 16.89 5.69 -2.23
N GLU A 76 17.09 4.71 -1.36
CA GLU A 76 15.97 4.12 -0.61
C GLU A 76 15.23 5.17 0.24
N LYS A 77 15.95 6.17 0.75
CA LYS A 77 15.34 7.33 1.42
C LYS A 77 14.67 8.28 0.44
N ASP A 78 15.26 8.45 -0.73
CA ASP A 78 14.71 9.33 -1.77
C ASP A 78 13.51 8.68 -2.47
N PHE A 79 13.40 7.35 -2.46
CA PHE A 79 12.27 6.62 -3.02
C PHE A 79 10.94 6.90 -2.35
N GLN A 80 10.94 7.04 -1.05
CA GLN A 80 9.74 7.47 -0.33
C GLN A 80 9.24 8.82 -0.86
N PHE A 81 10.09 9.54 -1.57
CA PHE A 81 9.86 10.90 -2.06
C PHE A 81 9.74 11.03 -3.58
N ALA A 82 10.29 10.12 -4.36
CA ALA A 82 10.48 10.32 -5.79
C ALA A 82 9.21 10.19 -6.66
N GLY A 83 8.19 9.46 -6.22
CA GLY A 83 6.87 9.43 -6.91
C GLY A 83 6.02 10.65 -6.60
N ARG A 84 6.37 11.37 -5.57
CA ARG A 84 5.72 12.59 -5.13
C ARG A 84 6.66 13.74 -5.49
N LYS A 85 6.25 14.65 -6.38
CA LYS A 85 6.78 16.01 -6.33
C LYS A 85 6.29 16.58 -5.00
N LEU A 86 7.01 16.24 -3.95
CA LEU A 86 6.73 16.78 -2.63
C LEU A 86 7.05 18.28 -2.68
N ASP A 87 6.01 19.07 -2.58
CA ASP A 87 6.17 20.30 -1.84
C ASP A 87 6.82 19.93 -0.51
N LYS A 88 7.90 20.61 -0.16
CA LYS A 88 8.62 20.38 1.11
C LYS A 88 7.73 20.52 2.35
N GLU A 89 6.48 20.92 2.17
CA GLU A 89 5.43 21.09 3.17
C GLU A 89 4.42 19.94 3.21
N SER A 90 4.47 18.97 2.28
CA SER A 90 3.60 17.80 2.40
C SER A 90 4.09 16.94 3.56
N VAL A 91 3.33 16.96 4.63
CA VAL A 91 3.59 16.24 5.87
C VAL A 91 3.62 14.75 5.53
N MET A 92 4.80 14.14 5.63
CA MET A 92 4.92 12.69 5.61
C MET A 92 4.05 12.12 6.72
N SER A 93 3.39 11.01 6.40
CA SER A 93 2.77 10.20 7.43
C SER A 93 3.83 9.81 8.48
N ASP A 94 3.47 9.84 9.76
CA ASP A 94 4.32 9.32 10.83
C ASP A 94 4.53 7.81 10.72
N TYR A 95 3.75 7.13 9.86
CA TYR A 95 3.73 5.68 9.70
C TYR A 95 3.61 5.27 8.21
N PRO A 96 4.54 5.68 7.34
CA PRO A 96 4.45 5.45 5.89
C PRO A 96 4.44 3.98 5.50
N GLU A 97 5.04 3.12 6.30
CA GLU A 97 5.04 1.67 6.11
C GLU A 97 3.64 1.06 6.23
N PHE A 98 2.77 1.62 7.07
CA PHE A 98 1.37 1.16 7.17
C PHE A 98 0.52 1.69 6.02
N ASP A 99 0.81 2.89 5.53
CA ASP A 99 0.15 3.42 4.33
C ASP A 99 0.37 2.47 3.14
N LEU A 100 1.62 2.11 2.91
CA LEU A 100 1.99 1.17 1.86
C LEU A 100 1.43 -0.24 2.11
N PHE A 101 1.48 -0.72 3.35
CA PHE A 101 0.94 -2.03 3.72
C PHE A 101 -0.55 -2.16 3.39
N PHE A 102 -1.39 -1.21 3.82
CA PHE A 102 -2.83 -1.29 3.60
C PHE A 102 -3.22 -1.08 2.14
N MET A 103 -2.48 -0.26 1.40
CA MET A 103 -2.62 -0.16 -0.04
C MET A 103 -2.36 -1.51 -0.73
N ILE A 104 -1.22 -2.12 -0.44
CA ILE A 104 -0.85 -3.44 -0.99
C ILE A 104 -1.86 -4.51 -0.57
N LEU A 105 -2.31 -4.48 0.68
CA LEU A 105 -3.30 -5.41 1.21
C LEU A 105 -4.61 -5.36 0.40
N ARG A 106 -5.12 -4.15 0.13
CA ARG A 106 -6.31 -3.95 -0.71
C ARG A 106 -6.10 -4.50 -2.12
N LEU A 107 -5.02 -4.09 -2.78
CA LEU A 107 -4.71 -4.54 -4.13
C LEU A 107 -4.54 -6.06 -4.22
N ARG A 108 -3.91 -6.66 -3.21
CA ARG A 108 -3.72 -8.10 -3.12
C ARG A 108 -5.05 -8.83 -2.97
N ILE A 109 -5.93 -8.38 -2.09
CA ILE A 109 -7.26 -8.98 -1.90
C ILE A 109 -8.09 -8.91 -3.18
N LYS A 110 -8.06 -7.76 -3.88
CA LYS A 110 -8.90 -7.53 -5.07
C LYS A 110 -8.36 -8.17 -6.35
N TYR A 111 -7.04 -8.17 -6.56
CA TYR A 111 -6.48 -8.40 -7.89
C TYR A 111 -5.50 -9.55 -8.03
N THR A 112 -4.96 -10.09 -6.93
CA THR A 112 -3.95 -11.16 -7.03
C THR A 112 -4.32 -12.42 -6.27
N GLY A 113 -5.30 -12.34 -5.39
CA GLY A 113 -5.57 -13.41 -4.46
C GLY A 113 -6.46 -14.50 -5.01
N ASN A 114 -6.09 -15.73 -4.69
CA ASN A 114 -7.04 -16.85 -4.71
C ASN A 114 -8.04 -16.77 -3.53
N GLN A 115 -7.88 -15.76 -2.67
CA GLN A 115 -8.68 -15.55 -1.47
C GLN A 115 -9.11 -14.08 -1.38
N SER A 116 -10.37 -13.85 -1.09
CA SER A 116 -10.96 -12.52 -0.88
C SER A 116 -10.64 -11.91 0.49
N TYR A 117 -9.60 -12.38 1.14
CA TYR A 117 -9.17 -11.93 2.47
C TYR A 117 -7.69 -12.21 2.74
N VAL A 118 -7.15 -11.51 3.72
CA VAL A 118 -5.82 -11.79 4.29
C VAL A 118 -5.97 -11.97 5.80
N ARG A 119 -5.26 -12.96 6.37
CA ARG A 119 -5.25 -13.22 7.81
C ARG A 119 -3.87 -12.99 8.41
N MET A 120 -3.85 -12.31 9.54
CA MET A 120 -2.64 -12.18 10.37
C MET A 120 -2.98 -11.80 11.80
N LYS A 121 -2.04 -12.02 12.73
CA LYS A 121 -2.14 -11.49 14.08
C LYS A 121 -1.74 -10.01 14.11
N LEU A 122 -2.41 -9.22 14.97
CA LEU A 122 -2.00 -7.83 15.18
C LEU A 122 -0.53 -7.73 15.62
N ARG A 123 -0.08 -8.62 16.50
CA ARG A 123 1.33 -8.71 16.90
C ARG A 123 2.27 -8.89 15.72
N THR A 124 1.93 -9.73 14.76
CA THR A 124 2.73 -9.97 13.56
C THR A 124 2.81 -8.72 12.69
N LEU A 125 1.67 -8.06 12.47
CA LEU A 125 1.62 -6.79 11.74
C LEU A 125 2.53 -5.75 12.36
N LEU A 126 2.40 -5.51 13.66
CA LEU A 126 3.22 -4.51 14.36
C LEU A 126 4.71 -4.89 14.34
N LYS A 127 5.04 -6.16 14.60
CA LYS A 127 6.42 -6.64 14.66
C LYS A 127 7.14 -6.52 13.31
N ASN A 128 6.45 -6.76 12.22
CA ASN A 128 7.03 -6.67 10.87
C ASN A 128 7.59 -5.27 10.57
N TYR A 129 7.03 -4.25 11.22
CA TYR A 129 7.45 -2.85 11.07
C TYR A 129 8.19 -2.30 12.30
N GLY A 130 8.69 -3.18 13.19
CA GLY A 130 9.52 -2.81 14.32
C GLY A 130 8.77 -2.30 15.55
N TYR A 131 7.46 -2.33 15.56
CA TYR A 131 6.66 -1.85 16.69
C TYR A 131 6.45 -2.95 17.73
N LYS A 132 6.88 -2.68 18.97
CA LYS A 132 6.71 -3.61 20.11
C LYS A 132 5.39 -3.44 20.84
N ARG A 133 4.76 -2.28 20.71
CA ARG A 133 3.54 -1.89 21.42
C ARG A 133 2.59 -1.16 20.49
N ARG A 134 1.30 -1.28 20.77
CA ARG A 134 0.29 -0.43 20.15
C ARG A 134 0.20 0.89 20.91
N SER A 135 0.60 1.99 20.31
CA SER A 135 0.28 3.32 20.80
C SER A 135 -1.09 3.75 20.30
N LYS A 136 -1.72 4.71 20.99
CA LYS A 136 -3.00 5.26 20.55
C LYS A 136 -2.87 5.85 19.14
N ALA A 137 -1.86 6.69 18.89
CA ALA A 137 -1.63 7.33 17.61
C ALA A 137 -1.44 6.32 16.47
N LEU A 138 -0.65 5.26 16.70
CA LEU A 138 -0.47 4.19 15.71
C LEU A 138 -1.77 3.47 15.38
N MET A 139 -2.59 3.14 16.40
CA MET A 139 -3.87 2.48 16.17
C MET A 139 -4.87 3.37 15.42
N GLU A 140 -4.92 4.65 15.73
CA GLU A 140 -5.73 5.64 15.03
C GLU A 140 -5.30 5.76 13.57
N HIS A 141 -3.99 5.76 13.31
CA HIS A 141 -3.46 5.78 11.94
C HIS A 141 -3.84 4.50 11.15
N ILE A 142 -3.67 3.33 11.75
CA ILE A 142 -4.07 2.05 11.11
C ILE A 142 -5.58 2.05 10.83
N MET A 143 -6.41 2.52 11.77
CA MET A 143 -7.85 2.65 11.53
C MET A 143 -8.16 3.58 10.37
N TYR A 144 -7.44 4.70 10.27
CA TYR A 144 -7.59 5.64 9.17
C TYR A 144 -7.24 5.01 7.82
N CYS A 145 -6.12 4.27 7.73
CA CYS A 145 -5.74 3.53 6.52
C CYS A 145 -6.82 2.51 6.13
N MET A 146 -7.30 1.72 7.09
CA MET A 146 -8.35 0.74 6.82
C MET A 146 -9.64 1.39 6.32
N MET A 147 -10.06 2.50 6.94
CA MET A 147 -11.23 3.24 6.51
C MET A 147 -11.06 3.79 5.09
N PHE A 148 -9.91 4.41 4.80
CA PHE A 148 -9.63 4.98 3.48
C PHE A 148 -9.64 3.91 2.39
N TYR A 149 -9.03 2.75 2.64
CA TYR A 149 -8.96 1.65 1.66
C TYR A 149 -10.16 0.70 1.69
N HIS A 150 -11.24 1.05 2.40
CA HIS A 150 -12.44 0.22 2.56
C HIS A 150 -12.11 -1.20 3.02
N ILE A 151 -11.25 -1.31 4.02
CA ILE A 151 -10.84 -2.58 4.62
C ILE A 151 -11.51 -2.74 5.98
N GLN A 152 -12.21 -3.86 6.16
CA GLN A 152 -12.86 -4.19 7.42
C GLN A 152 -12.14 -5.37 8.09
N PRO A 153 -11.75 -5.25 9.38
CA PRO A 153 -11.19 -6.34 10.16
C PRO A 153 -12.29 -7.19 10.81
N TYR A 154 -12.09 -8.49 10.80
CA TYR A 154 -12.97 -9.47 11.42
C TYR A 154 -12.18 -10.44 12.32
N LEU A 155 -12.77 -10.89 13.40
CA LEU A 155 -12.29 -12.02 14.18
C LEU A 155 -12.64 -13.36 13.52
N ARG A 156 -12.17 -14.45 14.12
CA ARG A 156 -12.32 -15.81 13.57
C ARG A 156 -13.76 -16.21 13.25
N ASN A 157 -14.73 -15.67 13.98
CA ASN A 157 -16.16 -15.97 13.83
C ASN A 157 -16.89 -15.04 12.83
N SER A 158 -16.15 -14.32 12.01
CA SER A 158 -16.69 -13.29 11.10
C SER A 158 -17.38 -12.13 11.83
N GLU A 159 -17.07 -11.94 13.09
CA GLU A 159 -17.50 -10.79 13.88
C GLU A 159 -16.57 -9.62 13.58
N GLU A 160 -17.14 -8.46 13.25
CA GLU A 160 -16.38 -7.23 13.09
C GLU A 160 -15.63 -6.90 14.38
N CYS A 161 -14.39 -6.45 14.26
CA CYS A 161 -13.58 -6.15 15.43
C CYS A 161 -12.95 -4.77 15.38
N ASP A 162 -12.76 -4.22 16.56
CA ASP A 162 -11.97 -2.99 16.73
C ASP A 162 -10.53 -3.38 17.11
N ILE A 163 -9.59 -3.14 16.22
CA ILE A 163 -8.17 -3.48 16.42
C ILE A 163 -7.53 -2.76 17.59
N ARG A 164 -8.17 -1.69 18.12
CA ARG A 164 -7.68 -0.94 19.29
C ARG A 164 -7.85 -1.70 20.59
N ILE A 165 -8.83 -2.62 20.66
CA ILE A 165 -9.22 -3.31 21.90
C ILE A 165 -8.97 -4.81 21.90
N ILE A 166 -8.87 -5.48 20.74
CA ILE A 166 -8.59 -6.92 20.63
C ILE A 166 -7.23 -7.28 21.21
N ASN A 167 -7.01 -8.57 21.53
CA ASN A 167 -5.69 -9.03 21.94
C ASN A 167 -4.69 -9.01 20.80
N LEU A 168 -3.41 -8.74 21.09
CA LEU A 168 -2.36 -8.72 20.06
C LEU A 168 -2.18 -10.06 19.35
N ASP A 169 -2.53 -11.15 20.00
CA ASP A 169 -2.42 -12.51 19.46
C ASP A 169 -3.68 -13.01 18.77
N ASP A 170 -4.73 -12.22 18.77
CA ASP A 170 -5.95 -12.57 18.03
C ASP A 170 -5.66 -12.57 16.53
N MET A 171 -6.27 -13.54 15.85
CA MET A 171 -6.18 -13.65 14.39
C MET A 171 -7.21 -12.73 13.75
N ILE A 172 -6.73 -11.74 13.04
CA ILE A 172 -7.55 -10.79 12.29
C ILE A 172 -7.69 -11.27 10.85
N THR A 173 -8.89 -11.22 10.33
CA THR A 173 -9.19 -11.42 8.91
C THR A 173 -9.54 -10.07 8.30
N PHE A 174 -8.72 -9.55 7.41
CA PHE A 174 -8.98 -8.33 6.66
C PHE A 174 -9.73 -8.65 5.38
N ARG A 175 -10.82 -7.91 5.11
CA ARG A 175 -11.60 -7.98 3.86
C ARG A 175 -11.77 -6.59 3.29
N VAL A 176 -11.89 -6.51 1.98
CA VAL A 176 -12.33 -5.28 1.29
C VAL A 176 -13.86 -5.30 1.22
N ILE A 177 -14.49 -4.21 1.63
CA ILE A 177 -15.95 -4.00 1.64
C ILE A 177 -16.36 -3.06 0.52
#